data_8ddf41e516d686ca508df1278c274a4c
#
_entry.id   8ddf41e516d686ca508df1278c274a4c
#
_cell.length_a   1.000
_cell.length_b   1.000
_cell.length_c   1.000
_cell.angle_alpha   90.00
_cell.angle_beta   90.00
_cell.angle_gamma   90.00
#
_symmetry.space_group_name_H-M   'P 1'
#
loop_
_entity.id
_entity.type
_entity.pdbx_description
1 polymer ?
#
loop_
_entity_poly.entity_id
_entity_poly.type
_entity_poly.pdbx_seq_one_letter_code
_entity_poly.pdbx_strand_id
1 'polypeptide(L)'
;MDRTDFVDLCKKGDEQALNSLYNTYSGKMMKICLRYVPDKQIAQDLLHDGFIVIFSSIGSLRNPERLESWMGVIMKNTVLRYLNQS
;
A
#
# COMPACT_ATOMS: atom_id res chain seq x y z
N MET A 1 -19.54 6.66 3.80
CA MET A 1 -18.32 7.42 4.12
C MET A 1 -17.60 7.73 2.82
N ASP A 2 -17.29 9.00 2.54
CA ASP A 2 -16.59 9.32 1.33
C ASP A 2 -15.08 9.07 1.51
N ARG A 3 -14.32 9.19 0.41
CA ARG A 3 -12.91 8.89 0.42
C ARG A 3 -12.11 9.82 1.33
N THR A 4 -12.51 11.09 1.39
CA THR A 4 -11.84 12.08 2.23
C THR A 4 -11.94 11.69 3.70
N ASP A 5 -13.15 11.34 4.16
CA ASP A 5 -13.38 10.93 5.54
C ASP A 5 -12.60 9.66 5.87
N PHE A 6 -12.58 8.70 4.95
CA PHE A 6 -11.84 7.45 5.12
C PHE A 6 -10.35 7.70 5.25
N VAL A 7 -9.79 8.54 4.36
CA VAL A 7 -8.36 8.85 4.41
C VAL A 7 -8.01 9.59 5.70
N ASP A 8 -8.89 10.51 6.15
CA ASP A 8 -8.66 11.23 7.41
C ASP A 8 -8.59 10.25 8.59
N LEU A 9 -9.46 9.24 8.63
CA LEU A 9 -9.40 8.21 9.66
C LEU A 9 -8.08 7.43 9.60
N CYS A 10 -7.65 7.08 8.41
CA CYS A 10 -6.36 6.39 8.24
C CYS A 10 -5.21 7.26 8.74
N LYS A 11 -5.24 8.55 8.43
CA LYS A 11 -4.20 9.49 8.89
C LYS A 11 -4.15 9.59 10.40
N LYS A 12 -5.29 9.44 11.07
CA LYS A 12 -5.38 9.47 12.53
C LYS A 12 -4.95 8.15 13.17
N GLY A 13 -4.69 7.13 12.37
CA GLY A 13 -4.30 5.82 12.88
C GLY A 13 -5.46 4.96 13.34
N ASP A 14 -6.68 5.26 12.88
CA ASP A 14 -7.86 4.45 13.22
C ASP A 14 -7.66 3.02 12.73
N GLU A 15 -7.68 2.07 13.67
CA GLU A 15 -7.36 0.67 13.38
C GLU A 15 -8.30 0.04 12.38
N GLN A 16 -9.60 0.31 12.51
CA GLN A 16 -10.59 -0.24 11.59
C GLN A 16 -10.41 0.32 10.18
N ALA A 17 -10.08 1.61 10.08
CA ALA A 17 -9.84 2.23 8.78
C ALA A 17 -8.59 1.65 8.12
N LEU A 18 -7.51 1.46 8.88
CA LEU A 18 -6.28 0.86 8.35
C LEU A 18 -6.48 -0.59 7.93
N ASN A 19 -7.24 -1.36 8.72
CA ASN A 19 -7.58 -2.74 8.34
C ASN A 19 -8.42 -2.77 7.06
N SER A 20 -9.36 -1.84 6.94
CA SER A 20 -10.20 -1.73 5.76
C SER A 20 -9.36 -1.36 4.53
N LEU A 21 -8.39 -0.47 4.70
CA LEU A 21 -7.47 -0.08 3.63
C LEU A 21 -6.70 -1.31 3.13
N TYR A 22 -6.13 -2.08 4.05
CA TYR A 22 -5.41 -3.29 3.70
C TYR A 22 -6.33 -4.29 2.98
N ASN A 23 -7.49 -4.58 3.57
CA ASN A 23 -8.41 -5.58 3.00
C ASN A 23 -8.91 -5.19 1.61
N THR A 24 -9.17 -3.90 1.40
CA THR A 24 -9.68 -3.42 0.12
C THR A 24 -8.64 -3.48 -0.98
N TYR A 25 -7.39 -3.14 -0.67
CA TYR A 25 -6.37 -2.93 -1.69
C TYR A 25 -5.28 -3.99 -1.75
N SER A 26 -5.25 -4.93 -0.80
CA SER A 26 -4.18 -5.94 -0.76
C SER A 26 -4.14 -6.77 -2.04
N GLY A 27 -5.30 -7.13 -2.61
CA GLY A 27 -5.35 -7.89 -3.85
C GLY A 27 -4.73 -7.17 -5.03
N LYS A 28 -5.05 -5.89 -5.18
CA LYS A 28 -4.49 -5.06 -6.25
C LYS A 28 -3.00 -4.85 -6.08
N MET A 29 -2.57 -4.60 -4.84
CA MET A 29 -1.16 -4.40 -4.54
C MET A 29 -0.37 -5.71 -4.73
N MET A 30 -0.97 -6.84 -4.37
CA MET A 30 -0.33 -8.14 -4.60
C MET A 30 -0.11 -8.41 -6.09
N LYS A 31 -1.03 -7.99 -6.94
CA LYS A 31 -0.85 -8.11 -8.39
C LYS A 31 0.37 -7.34 -8.87
N ILE A 32 0.63 -6.17 -8.29
CA ILE A 32 1.82 -5.40 -8.62
C ILE A 32 3.07 -6.18 -8.22
N CYS A 33 3.10 -6.72 -7.02
CA CYS A 33 4.24 -7.49 -6.54
C CYS A 33 4.50 -8.71 -7.42
N LEU A 34 3.45 -9.48 -7.74
CA LEU A 34 3.58 -10.71 -8.52
C LEU A 34 3.98 -10.44 -9.97
N ARG A 35 3.68 -9.26 -10.49
CA ARG A 35 4.10 -8.90 -11.84
C ARG A 35 5.62 -8.89 -11.98
N TYR A 36 6.32 -8.47 -10.94
CA TYR A 36 7.78 -8.35 -10.96
C TYR A 36 8.46 -9.52 -10.27
N VAL A 37 7.82 -10.15 -9.30
CA VAL A 37 8.39 -11.24 -8.50
C VAL A 37 7.36 -12.36 -8.45
N PRO A 38 7.51 -13.40 -9.29
CA PRO A 38 6.49 -14.45 -9.38
C PRO A 38 6.45 -15.40 -8.19
N ASP A 39 7.40 -15.34 -7.30
CA ASP A 39 7.42 -16.14 -6.07
C ASP A 39 6.42 -15.56 -5.06
N LYS A 40 5.38 -16.33 -4.72
CA LYS A 40 4.31 -15.86 -3.82
C LYS A 40 4.81 -15.49 -2.43
N GLN A 41 5.77 -16.25 -1.92
CA GLN A 41 6.30 -16.01 -0.57
C GLN A 41 7.00 -14.66 -0.52
N ILE A 42 7.88 -14.41 -1.49
CA ILE A 42 8.62 -13.16 -1.58
C ILE A 42 7.64 -12.01 -1.86
N ALA A 43 6.68 -12.19 -2.76
CA ALA A 43 5.69 -11.18 -3.07
C ALA A 43 4.87 -10.80 -1.83
N GLN A 44 4.52 -11.78 -1.00
CA GLN A 44 3.79 -11.55 0.25
C GLN A 44 4.61 -10.69 1.21
N ASP A 45 5.90 -10.98 1.35
CA ASP A 45 6.79 -10.19 2.20
C ASP A 45 6.89 -8.75 1.69
N LEU A 46 6.99 -8.58 0.38
CA LEU A 46 7.05 -7.25 -0.24
C LEU A 46 5.73 -6.49 -0.05
N LEU A 47 4.61 -7.19 -0.13
CA LEU A 47 3.30 -6.60 0.13
C LEU A 47 3.25 -6.01 1.54
N HIS A 48 3.71 -6.78 2.53
CA HIS A 48 3.74 -6.32 3.92
C HIS A 48 4.67 -5.12 4.09
N ASP A 49 5.87 -5.19 3.51
CA ASP A 49 6.83 -4.07 3.57
C ASP A 49 6.22 -2.80 2.97
N GLY A 50 5.57 -2.94 1.82
CA GLY A 50 4.92 -1.81 1.16
C GLY A 50 3.81 -1.21 2.00
N PHE A 51 3.00 -2.04 2.65
CA PHE A 51 1.92 -1.54 3.51
C PHE A 51 2.45 -0.87 4.77
N ILE A 52 3.57 -1.31 5.31
CA ILE A 52 4.20 -0.61 6.42
C ILE A 52 4.54 0.83 5.99
N VAL A 53 5.10 0.99 4.80
CA VAL A 53 5.40 2.33 4.27
C VAL A 53 4.11 3.13 4.03
N ILE A 54 3.09 2.49 3.44
CA ILE A 54 1.80 3.14 3.19
C ILE A 54 1.22 3.67 4.50
N PHE A 55 1.15 2.84 5.53
CA PHE A 55 0.57 3.25 6.81
C PHE A 55 1.37 4.39 7.46
N SER A 56 2.69 4.32 7.39
CA SER A 56 3.52 5.35 8.01
C SER A 56 3.55 6.65 7.21
N SER A 57 3.22 6.61 5.92
CA SER A 57 3.32 7.76 5.02
C SER A 57 1.98 8.38 4.66
N ILE A 58 0.86 7.77 5.08
CA ILE A 58 -0.46 8.22 4.62
C ILE A 58 -0.76 9.67 5.03
N GLY A 59 -0.11 10.14 6.08
CA GLY A 59 -0.23 11.53 6.48
C GLY A 59 0.24 12.52 5.42
N SER A 60 1.09 12.08 4.48
CA SER A 60 1.60 12.93 3.42
C SER A 60 0.69 12.97 2.18
N LEU A 61 -0.32 12.11 2.11
CA LEU A 61 -1.25 12.10 0.99
C LEU A 61 -2.11 13.36 1.02
N ARG A 62 -1.98 14.19 0.00
CA ARG A 62 -2.69 15.48 -0.05
C ARG A 62 -4.05 15.37 -0.72
N ASN A 63 -4.16 14.54 -1.75
CA ASN A 63 -5.40 14.39 -2.51
C ASN A 63 -5.96 12.99 -2.33
N PRO A 64 -7.03 12.82 -1.54
CA PRO A 64 -7.62 11.49 -1.30
C PRO A 64 -8.03 10.76 -2.57
N GLU A 65 -8.34 11.48 -3.64
CA GLU A 65 -8.71 10.87 -4.92
C GLU A 65 -7.54 10.11 -5.55
N ARG A 66 -6.32 10.39 -5.12
CA ARG A 66 -5.15 9.72 -5.64
C ARG A 66 -4.65 8.58 -4.76
N LEU A 67 -5.46 8.16 -3.80
CA LEU A 67 -5.07 7.13 -2.83
C LEU A 67 -4.52 5.88 -3.50
N GLU A 68 -5.28 5.31 -4.43
CA GLU A 68 -4.89 4.04 -5.05
C GLU A 68 -3.60 4.17 -5.87
N SER A 69 -3.49 5.22 -6.68
CA SER A 69 -2.27 5.42 -7.49
C SER A 69 -1.07 5.72 -6.60
N TRP A 70 -1.27 6.47 -5.52
CA TRP A 70 -0.22 6.78 -4.55
C TRP A 70 0.30 5.51 -3.89
N MET A 71 -0.61 4.63 -3.46
CA MET A 71 -0.25 3.33 -2.89
C MET A 71 0.51 2.48 -3.90
N GLY A 72 0.05 2.48 -5.15
CA GLY A 72 0.68 1.72 -6.22
C GLY A 72 2.12 2.11 -6.46
N VAL A 73 2.42 3.42 -6.41
CA VAL A 73 3.78 3.91 -6.55
C VAL A 73 4.67 3.40 -5.41
N ILE A 74 4.17 3.45 -4.18
CA ILE A 74 4.90 2.95 -3.02
C ILE A 74 5.20 1.46 -3.18
N MET A 75 4.18 0.70 -3.60
CA MET A 75 4.33 -0.74 -3.75
C MET A 75 5.34 -1.08 -4.85
N LYS A 76 5.24 -0.41 -5.99
CA LYS A 76 6.17 -0.59 -7.09
C LYS A 76 7.60 -0.27 -6.66
N ASN A 77 7.78 0.85 -5.95
CA ASN A 77 9.10 1.24 -5.46
C ASN A 77 9.68 0.21 -4.49
N THR A 78 8.83 -0.36 -3.64
CA THR A 78 9.23 -1.42 -2.71
C THR A 78 9.77 -2.62 -3.47
N VAL A 79 9.06 -3.05 -4.50
CA VAL A 79 9.47 -4.19 -5.33
C VAL A 79 10.77 -3.88 -6.09
N LEU A 80 10.85 -2.70 -6.71
CA LEU A 80 12.04 -2.34 -7.48
C LEU A 80 13.27 -2.24 -6.60
N ARG A 81 13.12 -1.74 -5.37
CA ARG A 81 14.22 -1.69 -4.42
C ARG A 81 14.71 -3.10 -4.10
N TYR A 82 13.80 -4.03 -3.88
CA TYR A 82 14.15 -5.43 -3.65
C TYR A 82 14.93 -6.00 -4.83
N LEU A 83 14.46 -5.77 -6.05
CA LEU A 83 15.11 -6.29 -7.25
C LEU A 83 16.51 -5.72 -7.46
N ASN A 84 16.75 -4.53 -6.98
CA ASN A 84 18.04 -3.86 -7.13
C ASN A 84 19.05 -4.21 -6.03
N GLN A 85 18.65 -5.02 -5.05
CA GLN A 85 19.50 -5.40 -3.93
C GLN A 85 20.31 -6.67 -4.16
N SER A 86 20.25 -7.25 -5.31
CA SER A 86 20.95 -8.51 -5.59
C SER A 86 22.47 -8.36 -5.64
#